data_b8706b179bf8b1fdf6c9d2591d0a5b13
#
_entry.id   b8706b179bf8b1fdf6c9d2591d0a5b13
#
_cell.length_a   1.000
_cell.length_b   1.000
_cell.length_c   1.000
_cell.angle_alpha   90.00
_cell.angle_beta   90.00
_cell.angle_gamma   90.00
#
_symmetry.space_group_name_H-M   'P 1'
#
loop_
_entity.id
_entity.type
_entity.pdbx_description
1 polymer ?
#
loop_
_entity_poly.entity_id
_entity_poly.type
_entity_poly.pdbx_seq_one_letter_code
_entity_poly.pdbx_strand_id
1 'polypeptide(L)'
;MICRARSGTATAATCEKKVDSKWLMANSVKLGMFITGTDTAVGKTLVTAVLARSLKGLGLDVGVMKPVETGVVKGRSSDAVRLTRAAQVSDSPDLVCPYAFRLPVAPLDAARTERQTIKISTIMKAYRALQAQHDLLLVEGAGGVHVPITPTIDVLDLIEKLKAPVLVVGRAGLGGVNHALLTLNALRERKVSILALVLNQTCPAKTAVARQQERSTVELLRESAGVPVIGPLPYMAGVDARVERAVETMAANSEMKKLTKLVLASARGSH
;
A
#
# COMPACT_ATOMS: atom_id res chain seq x y z
N MET A 1 -4.29 -63.21 24.91
CA MET A 1 -5.27 -62.12 24.95
C MET A 1 -4.70 -60.94 24.22
N ILE A 2 -5.14 -60.71 22.99
CA ILE A 2 -4.52 -59.73 22.07
C ILE A 2 -5.37 -58.46 22.15
N CYS A 3 -4.78 -57.33 22.59
CA CYS A 3 -5.46 -56.06 22.58
C CYS A 3 -4.99 -55.24 21.37
N ARG A 4 -5.91 -55.02 20.42
CA ARG A 4 -5.68 -54.22 19.20
C ARG A 4 -5.67 -52.73 19.54
N ALA A 5 -4.58 -52.04 19.20
CA ALA A 5 -4.50 -50.59 19.18
C ALA A 5 -5.24 -50.06 17.94
N ARG A 6 -6.22 -49.18 18.13
CA ARG A 6 -6.88 -48.41 17.06
C ARG A 6 -6.04 -47.16 16.74
N SER A 7 -5.62 -47.07 15.50
CA SER A 7 -5.00 -45.88 14.92
C SER A 7 -6.05 -44.79 14.71
N GLY A 8 -6.05 -43.76 15.52
CA GLY A 8 -6.79 -42.54 15.30
C GLY A 8 -5.94 -41.53 14.56
N THR A 9 -6.28 -41.24 13.31
CA THR A 9 -5.68 -40.12 12.53
C THR A 9 -6.16 -38.80 13.11
N ALA A 10 -5.33 -38.13 13.83
CA ALA A 10 -5.57 -36.77 14.28
C ALA A 10 -5.36 -35.83 13.08
N THR A 11 -6.44 -35.29 12.52
CA THR A 11 -6.44 -34.16 11.61
C THR A 11 -5.93 -32.93 12.36
N ALA A 12 -4.79 -32.43 11.94
CA ALA A 12 -4.23 -31.16 12.43
C ALA A 12 -5.15 -30.01 11.97
N ALA A 13 -6.09 -29.64 12.83
CA ALA A 13 -6.82 -28.38 12.69
C ALA A 13 -5.85 -27.25 12.97
N THR A 14 -5.46 -26.52 11.93
CA THR A 14 -4.70 -25.27 12.03
C THR A 14 -5.55 -24.26 12.81
N CYS A 15 -5.22 -24.09 14.07
CA CYS A 15 -5.78 -23.03 14.91
C CYS A 15 -5.23 -21.67 14.41
N GLU A 16 -5.89 -21.08 13.42
CA GLU A 16 -5.68 -19.66 13.12
C GLU A 16 -6.20 -18.86 14.33
N LYS A 17 -5.27 -18.39 15.16
CA LYS A 17 -5.62 -17.49 16.26
C LYS A 17 -6.28 -16.24 15.66
N LYS A 18 -7.62 -16.15 15.80
CA LYS A 18 -8.34 -14.90 15.57
C LYS A 18 -7.64 -13.80 16.37
N VAL A 19 -7.26 -12.72 15.68
CA VAL A 19 -6.69 -11.54 16.34
C VAL A 19 -7.71 -11.05 17.36
N ASP A 20 -7.29 -10.87 18.60
CA ASP A 20 -8.17 -10.37 19.65
C ASP A 20 -8.50 -8.90 19.36
N SER A 21 -9.64 -8.68 18.74
CA SER A 21 -10.15 -7.35 18.38
C SER A 21 -10.41 -6.47 19.61
N LYS A 22 -10.57 -7.05 20.79
CA LYS A 22 -10.75 -6.31 22.04
C LYS A 22 -9.52 -5.50 22.45
N TRP A 23 -8.31 -5.97 22.08
CA TRP A 23 -7.07 -5.26 22.39
C TRP A 23 -6.92 -3.97 21.56
N LEU A 24 -7.37 -3.97 20.29
CA LEU A 24 -7.37 -2.78 19.42
C LEU A 24 -8.38 -1.72 19.87
N MET A 25 -9.49 -2.13 20.49
CA MET A 25 -10.51 -1.20 20.99
C MET A 25 -10.12 -0.53 22.32
N ALA A 26 -9.18 -1.13 23.08
CA ALA A 26 -8.78 -0.58 24.38
C ALA A 26 -7.78 0.58 24.29
N ASN A 27 -7.07 0.72 23.17
CA ASN A 27 -6.07 1.76 22.92
C ASN A 27 -6.44 2.54 21.66
N SER A 28 -7.14 3.65 21.85
CA SER A 28 -7.73 4.51 20.78
C SER A 28 -6.69 5.27 19.93
N VAL A 29 -5.54 4.67 19.59
CA VAL A 29 -4.58 5.30 18.69
C VAL A 29 -5.04 5.06 17.26
N LYS A 30 -5.50 6.11 16.61
CA LYS A 30 -5.90 6.15 15.21
C LYS A 30 -4.65 6.35 14.34
N LEU A 31 -4.24 5.31 13.63
CA LEU A 31 -2.97 5.29 12.90
C LEU A 31 -3.16 5.67 11.43
N GLY A 32 -2.19 6.38 10.88
CA GLY A 32 -2.04 6.57 9.44
C GLY A 32 -0.85 5.77 8.91
N MET A 33 -0.91 5.31 7.67
CA MET A 33 0.21 4.73 6.95
C MET A 33 0.22 5.27 5.52
N PHE A 34 1.36 5.75 5.07
CA PHE A 34 1.49 6.29 3.72
C PHE A 34 2.11 5.26 2.77
N ILE A 35 1.49 5.03 1.63
CA ILE A 35 2.00 4.16 0.58
C ILE A 35 2.52 5.03 -0.57
N THR A 36 3.83 5.10 -0.73
CA THR A 36 4.48 5.78 -1.86
C THR A 36 5.04 4.78 -2.86
N GLY A 37 5.42 5.26 -4.04
CA GLY A 37 6.09 4.44 -5.03
C GLY A 37 7.48 4.95 -5.35
N THR A 38 8.31 4.08 -5.92
CA THR A 38 9.56 4.49 -6.55
C THR A 38 9.31 5.14 -7.92
N ASP A 39 8.08 4.97 -8.46
CA ASP A 39 7.66 5.48 -9.76
C ASP A 39 6.12 5.38 -9.91
N THR A 40 5.59 5.84 -11.03
CA THR A 40 4.22 5.58 -11.47
C THR A 40 4.10 4.13 -11.96
N ALA A 41 2.91 3.53 -11.85
CA ALA A 41 2.60 2.17 -12.30
C ALA A 41 3.45 1.04 -11.68
N VAL A 42 4.08 1.26 -10.51
CA VAL A 42 4.81 0.20 -9.78
C VAL A 42 3.88 -0.74 -9.00
N GLY A 43 2.57 -0.47 -8.95
CA GLY A 43 1.57 -1.32 -8.31
C GLY A 43 1.10 -0.83 -6.93
N LYS A 44 1.27 0.47 -6.61
CA LYS A 44 0.78 1.05 -5.35
C LYS A 44 -0.66 0.65 -5.05
N THR A 45 -1.56 0.90 -5.99
CA THR A 45 -3.01 0.67 -5.81
C THR A 45 -3.34 -0.79 -5.56
N LEU A 46 -2.67 -1.73 -6.24
CA LEU A 46 -2.83 -3.16 -5.96
C LEU A 46 -2.38 -3.49 -4.53
N VAL A 47 -1.17 -3.06 -4.14
CA VAL A 47 -0.61 -3.33 -2.79
C VAL A 47 -1.51 -2.73 -1.72
N THR A 48 -1.95 -1.48 -1.87
CA THR A 48 -2.84 -0.79 -0.93
C THR A 48 -4.19 -1.50 -0.80
N ALA A 49 -4.79 -1.87 -1.93
CA ALA A 49 -6.08 -2.57 -1.97
C ALA A 49 -6.01 -3.95 -1.29
N VAL A 50 -4.96 -4.73 -1.59
CA VAL A 50 -4.76 -6.06 -0.98
C VAL A 50 -4.51 -5.94 0.52
N LEU A 51 -3.69 -4.95 0.93
CA LEU A 51 -3.41 -4.71 2.34
C LEU A 51 -4.67 -4.31 3.10
N ALA A 52 -5.47 -3.36 2.56
CA ALA A 52 -6.75 -2.96 3.14
C ALA A 52 -7.69 -4.16 3.33
N ARG A 53 -7.85 -4.98 2.29
CA ARG A 53 -8.70 -6.18 2.34
C ARG A 53 -8.22 -7.20 3.36
N SER A 54 -6.90 -7.45 3.40
CA SER A 54 -6.29 -8.43 4.31
C SER A 54 -6.42 -8.00 5.77
N LEU A 55 -6.17 -6.74 6.08
CA LEU A 55 -6.29 -6.20 7.43
C LEU A 55 -7.74 -6.18 7.91
N LYS A 56 -8.67 -5.80 7.03
CA LYS A 56 -10.11 -5.89 7.33
C LYS A 56 -10.55 -7.33 7.60
N GLY A 57 -10.05 -8.30 6.83
CA GLY A 57 -10.29 -9.73 7.08
C GLY A 57 -9.77 -10.22 8.44
N LEU A 58 -8.85 -9.49 9.06
CA LEU A 58 -8.34 -9.73 10.42
C LEU A 58 -9.12 -8.94 11.50
N GLY A 59 -10.18 -8.23 11.11
CA GLY A 59 -11.08 -7.52 12.02
C GLY A 59 -10.71 -6.06 12.31
N LEU A 60 -9.74 -5.45 11.57
CA LEU A 60 -9.47 -4.02 11.69
C LEU A 60 -10.48 -3.21 10.89
N ASP A 61 -10.85 -2.06 11.42
CA ASP A 61 -11.53 -1.02 10.65
C ASP A 61 -10.49 -0.21 9.87
N VAL A 62 -10.44 -0.43 8.54
CA VAL A 62 -9.41 0.14 7.66
C VAL A 62 -10.04 1.14 6.70
N GLY A 63 -9.72 2.42 6.88
CA GLY A 63 -10.01 3.48 5.92
C GLY A 63 -8.95 3.58 4.83
N VAL A 64 -9.31 4.23 3.72
CA VAL A 64 -8.41 4.49 2.59
C VAL A 64 -8.51 5.94 2.13
N MET A 65 -7.39 6.49 1.65
CA MET A 65 -7.33 7.84 1.11
C MET A 65 -6.41 7.89 -0.11
N LYS A 66 -6.83 8.59 -1.15
CA LYS A 66 -6.03 8.99 -2.32
C LYS A 66 -6.06 10.52 -2.40
N PRO A 67 -5.14 11.24 -1.73
CA PRO A 67 -5.21 12.70 -1.58
C PRO A 67 -5.34 13.46 -2.90
N VAL A 68 -4.64 12.98 -3.93
CA VAL A 68 -4.71 13.49 -5.30
C VAL A 68 -4.68 12.32 -6.26
N GLU A 69 -5.59 12.31 -7.21
CA GLU A 69 -5.64 11.35 -8.31
C GLU A 69 -5.62 12.09 -9.66
N THR A 70 -4.84 11.60 -10.62
CA THR A 70 -4.75 12.14 -11.99
C THR A 70 -5.04 11.02 -12.99
N GLY A 71 -5.53 11.40 -14.20
CA GLY A 71 -5.91 10.42 -15.19
C GLY A 71 -7.29 9.78 -14.97
N VAL A 72 -8.18 10.47 -14.23
CA VAL A 72 -9.54 9.97 -13.96
C VAL A 72 -10.38 10.06 -15.21
N VAL A 73 -10.81 8.93 -15.73
CA VAL A 73 -11.63 8.83 -16.95
C VAL A 73 -13.07 8.49 -16.59
N LYS A 74 -14.03 9.28 -17.12
CA LYS A 74 -15.47 8.99 -16.94
C LYS A 74 -15.80 7.57 -17.41
N GLY A 75 -16.48 6.80 -16.57
CA GLY A 75 -16.87 5.42 -16.88
C GLY A 75 -15.79 4.37 -16.58
N ARG A 76 -14.59 4.75 -16.14
CA ARG A 76 -13.56 3.82 -15.62
C ARG A 76 -13.45 3.94 -14.11
N SER A 77 -13.17 2.82 -13.46
CA SER A 77 -12.91 2.81 -12.02
C SER A 77 -11.59 3.52 -11.73
N SER A 78 -11.63 4.59 -10.94
CA SER A 78 -10.45 5.30 -10.45
C SER A 78 -9.74 4.51 -9.33
N ASP A 79 -8.51 4.89 -8.99
CA ASP A 79 -7.77 4.28 -7.88
C ASP A 79 -8.53 4.44 -6.56
N ALA A 80 -9.06 5.63 -6.29
CA ALA A 80 -9.86 5.89 -5.09
C ALA A 80 -11.06 4.95 -4.98
N VAL A 81 -11.79 4.73 -6.08
CA VAL A 81 -12.93 3.79 -6.12
C VAL A 81 -12.48 2.35 -5.89
N ARG A 82 -11.33 1.94 -6.47
CA ARG A 82 -10.76 0.60 -6.26
C ARG A 82 -10.39 0.38 -4.80
N LEU A 83 -9.75 1.36 -4.18
CA LEU A 83 -9.35 1.32 -2.78
C LEU A 83 -10.58 1.22 -1.85
N THR A 84 -11.59 2.08 -2.07
CA THR A 84 -12.84 2.07 -1.29
C THR A 84 -13.56 0.73 -1.37
N ARG A 85 -13.65 0.14 -2.56
CA ARG A 85 -14.24 -1.19 -2.75
C ARG A 85 -13.43 -2.28 -2.05
N ALA A 86 -12.11 -2.26 -2.16
CA ALA A 86 -11.23 -3.24 -1.52
C ALA A 86 -11.32 -3.16 0.02
N ALA A 87 -11.32 -1.96 0.57
CA ALA A 87 -11.50 -1.71 2.01
C ALA A 87 -12.94 -1.96 2.48
N GLN A 88 -13.91 -2.04 1.56
CA GLN A 88 -15.34 -2.18 1.88
C GLN A 88 -15.83 -1.09 2.86
N VAL A 89 -15.49 0.14 2.57
CA VAL A 89 -15.91 1.33 3.33
C VAL A 89 -16.87 2.17 2.49
N SER A 90 -17.65 3.02 3.17
CA SER A 90 -18.64 3.92 2.57
C SER A 90 -18.34 5.39 2.87
N ASP A 91 -17.07 5.72 3.06
CA ASP A 91 -16.64 7.09 3.30
C ASP A 91 -17.00 8.02 2.14
N SER A 92 -17.20 9.30 2.46
CA SER A 92 -17.46 10.31 1.44
C SER A 92 -16.35 10.35 0.39
N PRO A 93 -16.68 10.26 -0.91
CA PRO A 93 -15.68 10.36 -1.99
C PRO A 93 -14.79 11.61 -1.89
N ASP A 94 -15.35 12.74 -1.42
CA ASP A 94 -14.61 13.99 -1.24
C ASP A 94 -13.57 13.92 -0.11
N LEU A 95 -13.77 13.04 0.87
CA LEU A 95 -12.78 12.76 1.90
C LEU A 95 -11.73 11.76 1.40
N VAL A 96 -12.17 10.70 0.71
CA VAL A 96 -11.27 9.68 0.15
C VAL A 96 -10.35 10.27 -0.91
N CYS A 97 -10.89 11.11 -1.82
CA CYS A 97 -10.12 11.72 -2.90
C CYS A 97 -10.50 13.20 -3.07
N PRO A 98 -9.92 14.10 -2.25
CA PRO A 98 -10.23 15.54 -2.32
C PRO A 98 -9.93 16.19 -3.66
N TYR A 99 -8.97 15.64 -4.43
CA TYR A 99 -8.57 16.17 -5.72
C TYR A 99 -8.49 15.07 -6.77
N ALA A 100 -9.37 15.11 -7.77
CA ALA A 100 -9.41 14.18 -8.89
C ALA A 100 -9.34 14.96 -10.21
N PHE A 101 -8.30 14.69 -11.01
CA PHE A 101 -8.04 15.38 -12.28
C PHE A 101 -8.14 14.41 -13.46
N ARG A 102 -8.62 14.89 -14.61
CA ARG A 102 -8.77 14.08 -15.82
C ARG A 102 -7.43 13.83 -16.53
N LEU A 103 -6.55 14.84 -16.52
CA LEU A 103 -5.29 14.75 -17.24
C LEU A 103 -4.29 13.81 -16.51
N PRO A 104 -3.70 12.79 -17.18
CA PRO A 104 -2.76 11.86 -16.58
C PRO A 104 -1.32 12.41 -16.56
N VAL A 105 -1.10 13.48 -15.80
CA VAL A 105 0.19 14.14 -15.57
C VAL A 105 0.42 14.36 -14.07
N ALA A 106 1.54 14.98 -13.71
CA ALA A 106 1.79 15.31 -12.31
C ALA A 106 0.67 16.17 -11.70
N PRO A 107 0.33 16.00 -10.40
CA PRO A 107 -0.76 16.72 -9.74
C PRO A 107 -0.76 18.22 -9.97
N LEU A 108 0.41 18.87 -9.84
CA LEU A 108 0.56 20.31 -10.06
C LEU A 108 0.15 20.72 -11.49
N ASP A 109 0.58 19.99 -12.50
CA ASP A 109 0.28 20.30 -13.89
C ASP A 109 -1.18 19.99 -14.25
N ALA A 110 -1.72 18.91 -13.70
CA ALA A 110 -3.16 18.60 -13.85
C ALA A 110 -4.02 19.74 -13.27
N ALA A 111 -3.69 20.19 -12.06
CA ALA A 111 -4.38 21.28 -11.39
C ALA A 111 -4.29 22.59 -12.17
N ARG A 112 -3.10 22.95 -12.69
CA ARG A 112 -2.90 24.13 -13.54
C ARG A 112 -3.77 24.08 -14.82
N THR A 113 -3.72 22.92 -15.49
CA THR A 113 -4.48 22.71 -16.75
C THR A 113 -5.98 22.78 -16.52
N GLU A 114 -6.48 22.24 -15.42
CA GLU A 114 -7.89 22.27 -15.06
C GLU A 114 -8.30 23.52 -14.26
N ARG A 115 -7.38 24.52 -14.14
CA ARG A 115 -7.59 25.79 -13.42
C ARG A 115 -8.09 25.60 -11.99
N GLN A 116 -7.57 24.61 -11.32
CA GLN A 116 -7.84 24.31 -9.92
C GLN A 116 -6.59 24.55 -9.07
N THR A 117 -6.78 24.78 -7.78
CA THR A 117 -5.68 24.95 -6.83
C THR A 117 -5.76 23.85 -5.79
N ILE A 118 -4.70 23.05 -5.67
CA ILE A 118 -4.58 22.05 -4.60
C ILE A 118 -4.19 22.78 -3.30
N LYS A 119 -5.07 22.71 -2.30
CA LYS A 119 -4.84 23.25 -0.96
C LYS A 119 -4.46 22.11 -0.02
N ILE A 120 -3.24 22.14 0.52
CA ILE A 120 -2.77 21.13 1.48
C ILE A 120 -3.66 21.08 2.72
N SER A 121 -4.20 22.22 3.16
CA SER A 121 -5.17 22.28 4.26
C SER A 121 -6.42 21.42 4.02
N THR A 122 -6.91 21.34 2.80
CA THR A 122 -8.05 20.47 2.42
C THR A 122 -7.67 19.00 2.56
N ILE A 123 -6.48 18.60 2.06
CA ILE A 123 -5.96 17.24 2.20
C ILE A 123 -5.81 16.89 3.69
N MET A 124 -5.21 17.78 4.49
CA MET A 124 -5.02 17.56 5.93
C MET A 124 -6.33 17.46 6.69
N LYS A 125 -7.36 18.26 6.32
CA LYS A 125 -8.70 18.16 6.91
C LYS A 125 -9.36 16.82 6.61
N ALA A 126 -9.32 16.38 5.35
CA ALA A 126 -9.85 15.08 4.93
C ALA A 126 -9.13 13.92 5.61
N TYR A 127 -7.78 13.97 5.67
CA TYR A 127 -6.97 12.98 6.38
C TYR A 127 -7.38 12.82 7.85
N ARG A 128 -7.48 13.94 8.59
CA ARG A 128 -7.87 13.90 10.02
C ARG A 128 -9.28 13.38 10.21
N ALA A 129 -10.22 13.74 9.32
CA ALA A 129 -11.59 13.26 9.38
C ALA A 129 -11.67 11.74 9.20
N LEU A 130 -10.96 11.19 8.18
CA LEU A 130 -10.90 9.74 7.95
C LEU A 130 -10.14 9.03 9.06
N GLN A 131 -8.99 9.57 9.50
CA GLN A 131 -8.21 8.98 10.57
C GLN A 131 -9.00 8.86 11.88
N ALA A 132 -9.88 9.82 12.17
CA ALA A 132 -10.74 9.77 13.35
C ALA A 132 -11.83 8.69 13.27
N GLN A 133 -12.17 8.19 12.09
CA GLN A 133 -13.22 7.20 11.88
C GLN A 133 -12.70 5.76 11.90
N HIS A 134 -11.44 5.52 11.50
CA HIS A 134 -10.88 4.18 11.31
C HIS A 134 -9.75 3.86 12.29
N ASP A 135 -9.50 2.58 12.53
CA ASP A 135 -8.37 2.12 13.34
C ASP A 135 -7.03 2.34 12.61
N LEU A 136 -7.03 2.14 11.29
CA LEU A 136 -5.90 2.37 10.41
C LEU A 136 -6.35 3.06 9.13
N LEU A 137 -5.73 4.17 8.77
CA LEU A 137 -5.94 4.86 7.50
C LEU A 137 -4.76 4.62 6.55
N LEU A 138 -5.00 3.96 5.43
CA LEU A 138 -4.02 3.76 4.36
C LEU A 138 -4.12 4.92 3.36
N VAL A 139 -3.03 5.68 3.22
CA VAL A 139 -2.97 6.86 2.33
C VAL A 139 -2.07 6.55 1.13
N GLU A 140 -2.64 6.52 -0.07
CA GLU A 140 -1.87 6.25 -1.30
C GLU A 140 -1.45 7.55 -1.98
N GLY A 141 -0.13 7.74 -2.16
CA GLY A 141 0.45 8.86 -2.90
C GLY A 141 0.30 8.76 -4.42
N ALA A 142 0.56 9.87 -5.10
CA ALA A 142 0.64 9.95 -6.56
C ALA A 142 2.10 9.87 -7.01
N GLY A 143 2.46 8.90 -7.84
CA GLY A 143 3.82 8.72 -8.35
C GLY A 143 4.85 8.39 -7.28
N GLY A 144 6.01 9.04 -7.32
CA GLY A 144 7.12 8.93 -6.37
C GLY A 144 7.19 10.14 -5.42
N VAL A 145 8.19 10.12 -4.52
CA VAL A 145 8.31 11.10 -3.41
C VAL A 145 8.51 12.55 -3.88
N HIS A 146 9.19 12.77 -4.99
CA HIS A 146 9.45 14.12 -5.53
C HIS A 146 8.44 14.57 -6.59
N VAL A 147 7.27 13.95 -6.67
CA VAL A 147 6.20 14.40 -7.56
C VAL A 147 5.56 15.67 -6.98
N PRO A 148 5.53 16.79 -7.73
CA PRO A 148 5.01 18.06 -7.24
C PRO A 148 3.48 18.03 -7.11
N ILE A 149 2.99 18.40 -5.93
CA ILE A 149 1.56 18.57 -5.63
C ILE A 149 1.17 20.05 -5.81
N THR A 150 2.01 20.95 -5.31
CA THR A 150 1.88 22.40 -5.46
C THR A 150 3.23 22.97 -5.93
N PRO A 151 3.37 24.27 -6.22
CA PRO A 151 4.66 24.86 -6.58
C PRO A 151 5.77 24.70 -5.51
N THR A 152 5.40 24.47 -4.25
CA THR A 152 6.33 24.42 -3.11
C THR A 152 6.23 23.14 -2.28
N ILE A 153 5.30 22.23 -2.61
CA ILE A 153 5.06 21.01 -1.84
C ILE A 153 5.05 19.82 -2.79
N ASP A 154 5.88 18.83 -2.53
CA ASP A 154 5.87 17.54 -3.20
C ASP A 154 5.23 16.44 -2.32
N VAL A 155 5.27 15.19 -2.79
CA VAL A 155 4.73 14.04 -2.04
C VAL A 155 5.52 13.82 -0.75
N LEU A 156 6.84 14.06 -0.73
CA LEU A 156 7.67 13.88 0.46
C LEU A 156 7.30 14.89 1.56
N ASP A 157 7.07 16.15 1.19
CA ASP A 157 6.59 17.17 2.11
C ASP A 157 5.21 16.83 2.68
N LEU A 158 4.33 16.22 1.86
CA LEU A 158 3.03 15.75 2.34
C LEU A 158 3.20 14.60 3.36
N ILE A 159 4.09 13.64 3.10
CA ILE A 159 4.41 12.54 4.02
C ILE A 159 4.87 13.09 5.38
N GLU A 160 5.78 14.06 5.40
CA GLU A 160 6.24 14.70 6.63
C GLU A 160 5.10 15.36 7.41
N LYS A 161 4.21 16.06 6.70
CA LYS A 161 3.04 16.70 7.34
C LYS A 161 2.06 15.72 7.95
N LEU A 162 1.89 14.55 7.34
CA LEU A 162 1.02 13.49 7.85
C LEU A 162 1.62 12.74 9.04
N LYS A 163 2.95 12.77 9.20
CA LYS A 163 3.70 12.06 10.26
C LYS A 163 3.38 10.56 10.31
N ALA A 164 3.10 9.96 9.17
CA ALA A 164 2.74 8.56 9.05
C ALA A 164 3.97 7.72 8.63
N PRO A 165 4.14 6.50 9.15
CA PRO A 165 5.13 5.56 8.62
C PRO A 165 4.83 5.24 7.16
N VAL A 166 5.88 4.91 6.40
CA VAL A 166 5.81 4.75 4.94
C VAL A 166 6.05 3.30 4.53
N LEU A 167 5.21 2.81 3.63
CA LEU A 167 5.51 1.67 2.76
C LEU A 167 5.97 2.20 1.40
N VAL A 168 7.13 1.73 0.94
CA VAL A 168 7.63 2.05 -0.40
C VAL A 168 7.32 0.89 -1.33
N VAL A 169 6.66 1.14 -2.45
CA VAL A 169 6.38 0.13 -3.49
C VAL A 169 7.30 0.39 -4.68
N GLY A 170 8.09 -0.61 -5.06
CA GLY A 170 9.03 -0.55 -6.16
C GLY A 170 8.89 -1.73 -7.13
N ARG A 171 9.53 -1.62 -8.30
CA ARG A 171 9.57 -2.72 -9.27
C ARG A 171 10.62 -3.76 -8.89
N ALA A 172 10.31 -5.04 -9.07
CA ALA A 172 11.24 -6.14 -8.84
C ALA A 172 12.25 -6.35 -9.97
N GLY A 173 12.04 -5.73 -11.14
CA GLY A 173 12.87 -5.90 -12.34
C GLY A 173 14.00 -4.89 -12.46
N LEU A 174 14.68 -4.93 -13.59
CA LEU A 174 15.83 -4.06 -13.93
C LEU A 174 15.50 -2.58 -13.72
N GLY A 175 16.46 -1.82 -13.14
CA GLY A 175 16.28 -0.43 -12.71
C GLY A 175 15.65 -0.28 -11.31
N GLY A 176 15.07 -1.34 -10.76
CA GLY A 176 14.42 -1.32 -9.44
C GLY A 176 15.37 -0.97 -8.30
N VAL A 177 16.62 -1.43 -8.34
CA VAL A 177 17.63 -1.15 -7.31
C VAL A 177 17.87 0.36 -7.18
N ASN A 178 18.22 1.03 -8.28
CA ASN A 178 18.49 2.47 -8.28
C ASN A 178 17.29 3.28 -7.79
N HIS A 179 16.10 3.03 -8.35
CA HIS A 179 14.89 3.77 -7.97
C HIS A 179 14.50 3.56 -6.50
N ALA A 180 14.64 2.32 -6.00
CA ALA A 180 14.35 2.02 -4.61
C ALA A 180 15.31 2.74 -3.67
N LEU A 181 16.62 2.64 -3.89
CA LEU A 181 17.63 3.26 -3.03
C LEU A 181 17.53 4.79 -3.02
N LEU A 182 17.30 5.43 -4.18
CA LEU A 182 17.05 6.87 -4.25
C LEU A 182 15.83 7.29 -3.43
N THR A 183 14.73 6.55 -3.55
CA THR A 183 13.50 6.84 -2.79
C THR A 183 13.72 6.65 -1.28
N LEU A 184 14.37 5.54 -0.88
CA LEU A 184 14.67 5.28 0.53
C LEU A 184 15.60 6.34 1.12
N ASN A 185 16.60 6.80 0.36
CA ASN A 185 17.53 7.84 0.81
C ASN A 185 16.81 9.18 0.99
N ALA A 186 15.97 9.59 0.04
CA ALA A 186 15.18 10.82 0.18
C ALA A 186 14.28 10.79 1.44
N LEU A 187 13.64 9.66 1.73
CA LEU A 187 12.84 9.48 2.95
C LEU A 187 13.70 9.53 4.22
N ARG A 188 14.90 8.92 4.20
CA ARG A 188 15.83 8.93 5.36
C ARG A 188 16.38 10.31 5.67
N GLU A 189 16.75 11.09 4.65
CA GLU A 189 17.21 12.46 4.80
C GLU A 189 16.19 13.33 5.54
N ARG A 190 14.90 13.07 5.32
CA ARG A 190 13.79 13.73 6.02
C ARG A 190 13.38 13.01 7.32
N LYS A 191 14.14 12.02 7.78
CA LYS A 191 13.88 11.23 9.00
C LYS A 191 12.49 10.60 9.03
N VAL A 192 11.93 10.26 7.88
CA VAL A 192 10.64 9.59 7.74
C VAL A 192 10.81 8.12 8.16
N SER A 193 9.89 7.62 8.97
CA SER A 193 9.86 6.21 9.36
C SER A 193 9.44 5.34 8.17
N ILE A 194 10.32 4.41 7.77
CA ILE A 194 10.07 3.50 6.64
C ILE A 194 9.82 2.10 7.21
N LEU A 195 8.61 1.59 7.02
CA LEU A 195 8.23 0.28 7.53
C LEU A 195 8.80 -0.87 6.69
N ALA A 196 8.69 -0.76 5.37
CA ALA A 196 9.21 -1.76 4.43
C ALA A 196 9.31 -1.23 3.00
N LEU A 197 10.13 -1.93 2.19
CA LEU A 197 10.13 -1.87 0.73
C LEU A 197 9.38 -3.08 0.18
N VAL A 198 8.34 -2.84 -0.61
CA VAL A 198 7.55 -3.88 -1.28
C VAL A 198 7.94 -3.93 -2.75
N LEU A 199 8.45 -5.06 -3.20
CA LEU A 199 8.83 -5.28 -4.59
C LEU A 199 7.70 -5.98 -5.35
N ASN A 200 7.28 -5.39 -6.47
CA ASN A 200 6.19 -5.90 -7.29
C ASN A 200 6.66 -6.17 -8.71
N GLN A 201 6.24 -7.28 -9.30
CA GLN A 201 6.41 -7.55 -10.73
C GLN A 201 5.45 -6.65 -11.52
N THR A 202 5.98 -5.68 -12.26
CA THR A 202 5.21 -4.78 -13.13
C THR A 202 4.95 -5.38 -14.52
N CYS A 203 5.68 -6.44 -14.86
CA CYS A 203 5.50 -7.24 -16.06
C CYS A 203 5.90 -8.71 -15.79
N PRO A 204 5.38 -9.68 -16.57
CA PRO A 204 5.73 -11.08 -16.34
C PRO A 204 7.19 -11.38 -16.74
N ALA A 205 7.94 -12.05 -15.87
CA ALA A 205 9.31 -12.49 -16.13
C ALA A 205 9.33 -13.76 -17.00
N LYS A 206 9.04 -13.62 -18.30
CA LYS A 206 8.87 -14.73 -19.24
C LYS A 206 10.19 -15.41 -19.63
N THR A 207 11.30 -14.67 -19.69
CA THR A 207 12.61 -15.19 -20.11
C THR A 207 13.49 -15.58 -18.92
N ALA A 208 14.50 -16.42 -19.14
CA ALA A 208 15.51 -16.75 -18.12
C ALA A 208 16.26 -15.49 -17.66
N VAL A 209 16.58 -14.58 -18.58
CA VAL A 209 17.24 -13.31 -18.29
C VAL A 209 16.35 -12.43 -17.40
N ALA A 210 15.06 -12.27 -17.71
CA ALA A 210 14.15 -11.49 -16.91
C ALA A 210 14.01 -12.04 -15.48
N ARG A 211 13.93 -13.36 -15.32
CA ARG A 211 13.94 -14.02 -14.01
C ARG A 211 15.24 -13.81 -13.24
N GLN A 212 16.38 -13.81 -13.94
CA GLN A 212 17.68 -13.54 -13.30
C GLN A 212 17.79 -12.08 -12.86
N GLN A 213 17.35 -11.13 -13.68
CA GLN A 213 17.32 -9.71 -13.34
C GLN A 213 16.45 -9.44 -12.10
N GLU A 214 15.31 -10.10 -12.01
CA GLU A 214 14.42 -10.01 -10.86
C GLU A 214 15.08 -10.55 -9.59
N ARG A 215 15.65 -11.77 -9.64
CA ARG A 215 16.37 -12.34 -8.49
C ARG A 215 17.48 -11.43 -8.02
N SER A 216 18.34 -10.97 -8.94
CA SER A 216 19.45 -10.07 -8.62
C SER A 216 18.95 -8.75 -7.99
N THR A 217 17.85 -8.16 -8.52
CA THR A 217 17.26 -6.94 -7.95
C THR A 217 16.80 -7.17 -6.51
N VAL A 218 16.11 -8.29 -6.26
CA VAL A 218 15.59 -8.63 -4.92
C VAL A 218 16.73 -8.88 -3.94
N GLU A 219 17.75 -9.64 -4.32
CA GLU A 219 18.92 -9.97 -3.49
C GLU A 219 19.69 -8.70 -3.11
N LEU A 220 20.06 -7.88 -4.10
CA LEU A 220 20.77 -6.62 -3.86
C LEU A 220 19.99 -5.67 -2.95
N LEU A 221 18.68 -5.59 -3.11
CA LEU A 221 17.86 -4.74 -2.24
C LEU A 221 17.73 -5.31 -0.84
N ARG A 222 17.68 -6.63 -0.66
CA ARG A 222 17.71 -7.25 0.68
C ARG A 222 19.01 -6.95 1.43
N GLU A 223 20.12 -6.84 0.72
CA GLU A 223 21.42 -6.49 1.29
C GLU A 223 21.57 -4.99 1.58
N SER A 224 21.06 -4.13 0.69
CA SER A 224 21.37 -2.70 0.70
C SER A 224 20.24 -1.77 1.16
N ALA A 225 18.98 -2.23 1.18
CA ALA A 225 17.85 -1.36 1.49
C ALA A 225 17.81 -0.89 2.96
N GLY A 226 18.40 -1.61 3.92
CA GLY A 226 18.40 -1.27 5.35
C GLY A 226 16.99 -1.19 5.97
N VAL A 227 16.00 -1.78 5.33
CA VAL A 227 14.61 -1.96 5.77
C VAL A 227 14.11 -3.33 5.33
N PRO A 228 13.06 -3.90 5.95
CA PRO A 228 12.46 -5.14 5.48
C PRO A 228 12.07 -5.07 4.00
N VAL A 229 12.49 -6.05 3.20
CA VAL A 229 12.15 -6.17 1.78
C VAL A 229 11.16 -7.33 1.60
N ILE A 230 9.97 -7.00 1.15
CA ILE A 230 8.85 -7.92 0.92
C ILE A 230 8.68 -8.16 -0.57
N GLY A 231 8.51 -9.38 -0.99
CA GLY A 231 8.31 -9.74 -2.39
C GLY A 231 9.45 -10.58 -2.97
N PRO A 232 9.46 -10.81 -4.32
CA PRO A 232 8.61 -10.11 -5.29
C PRO A 232 7.16 -10.58 -5.24
N LEU A 233 6.22 -9.63 -5.30
CA LEU A 233 4.81 -9.93 -5.52
C LEU A 233 4.63 -10.32 -6.99
N PRO A 234 3.85 -11.37 -7.29
CA PRO A 234 3.70 -11.85 -8.65
C PRO A 234 2.94 -10.86 -9.55
N TYR A 235 3.28 -10.86 -10.83
CA TYR A 235 2.53 -10.08 -11.82
C TYR A 235 1.07 -10.53 -11.90
N MET A 236 0.17 -9.58 -11.87
CA MET A 236 -1.26 -9.80 -12.02
C MET A 236 -1.77 -9.14 -13.31
N ALA A 237 -2.14 -9.97 -14.29
CA ALA A 237 -2.72 -9.47 -15.53
C ALA A 237 -4.16 -8.99 -15.33
N GLY A 238 -4.54 -7.92 -16.01
CA GLY A 238 -5.94 -7.45 -16.06
C GLY A 238 -6.49 -6.95 -14.72
N VAL A 239 -5.64 -6.47 -13.82
CA VAL A 239 -6.04 -5.90 -12.53
C VAL A 239 -7.12 -4.85 -12.68
N ASP A 240 -7.01 -3.98 -13.70
CA ASP A 240 -7.96 -2.89 -13.94
C ASP A 240 -9.39 -3.35 -14.21
N ALA A 241 -9.55 -4.52 -14.82
CA ALA A 241 -10.86 -5.08 -15.15
C ALA A 241 -11.43 -6.01 -14.07
N ARG A 242 -10.58 -6.54 -13.17
CA ARG A 242 -10.95 -7.58 -12.19
C ARG A 242 -10.25 -7.37 -10.86
N VAL A 243 -10.33 -6.15 -10.33
CA VAL A 243 -9.61 -5.75 -9.10
C VAL A 243 -9.93 -6.67 -7.93
N GLU A 244 -11.20 -7.01 -7.71
CA GLU A 244 -11.64 -7.83 -6.57
C GLU A 244 -10.97 -9.21 -6.61
N ARG A 245 -10.98 -9.87 -7.79
CA ARG A 245 -10.32 -11.18 -7.95
C ARG A 245 -8.81 -11.10 -7.79
N ALA A 246 -8.19 -10.03 -8.30
CA ALA A 246 -6.75 -9.81 -8.14
C ALA A 246 -6.39 -9.62 -6.66
N VAL A 247 -7.20 -8.84 -5.92
CA VAL A 247 -7.04 -8.60 -4.49
C VAL A 247 -7.18 -9.92 -3.70
N GLU A 248 -8.19 -10.73 -3.95
CA GLU A 248 -8.39 -12.02 -3.29
C GLU A 248 -7.24 -13.00 -3.55
N THR A 249 -6.82 -13.11 -4.82
CA THR A 249 -5.70 -13.98 -5.21
C THR A 249 -4.40 -13.53 -4.54
N MET A 250 -4.13 -12.24 -4.55
CA MET A 250 -2.90 -11.68 -3.98
C MET A 250 -2.92 -11.73 -2.45
N ALA A 251 -4.06 -11.60 -1.78
CA ALA A 251 -4.18 -11.72 -0.33
C ALA A 251 -3.76 -13.11 0.18
N ALA A 252 -3.92 -14.15 -0.64
CA ALA A 252 -3.45 -15.51 -0.33
C ALA A 252 -1.92 -15.67 -0.47
N ASN A 253 -1.23 -14.75 -1.14
CA ASN A 253 0.21 -14.80 -1.39
C ASN A 253 1.02 -14.69 -0.08
N SER A 254 2.09 -15.49 0.05
CA SER A 254 2.92 -15.57 1.26
C SER A 254 3.61 -14.24 1.60
N GLU A 255 4.07 -13.48 0.59
CA GLU A 255 4.73 -12.19 0.81
C GLU A 255 3.72 -11.13 1.26
N MET A 256 2.49 -11.13 0.72
CA MET A 256 1.42 -10.25 1.21
C MET A 256 1.00 -10.60 2.64
N LYS A 257 0.98 -11.87 3.00
CA LYS A 257 0.74 -12.28 4.40
C LYS A 257 1.85 -11.79 5.33
N LYS A 258 3.13 -11.81 4.90
CA LYS A 258 4.24 -11.22 5.65
C LYS A 258 4.07 -9.71 5.82
N LEU A 259 3.73 -9.00 4.74
CA LEU A 259 3.46 -7.56 4.79
C LEU A 259 2.32 -7.24 5.75
N THR A 260 1.21 -7.95 5.66
CA THR A 260 0.04 -7.75 6.54
C THR A 260 0.41 -7.94 8.02
N LYS A 261 1.20 -8.97 8.34
CA LYS A 261 1.69 -9.20 9.71
C LYS A 261 2.61 -8.07 10.19
N LEU A 262 3.49 -7.57 9.32
CA LEU A 262 4.42 -6.47 9.63
C LEU A 262 3.66 -5.17 9.93
N VAL A 263 2.67 -4.83 9.09
CA VAL A 263 1.80 -3.66 9.29
C VAL A 263 1.01 -3.79 10.59
N LEU A 264 0.44 -4.96 10.86
CA LEU A 264 -0.30 -5.22 12.09
C LEU A 264 0.59 -5.10 13.34
N ALA A 265 1.84 -5.58 13.27
CA ALA A 265 2.80 -5.46 14.36
C ALA A 265 3.21 -4.00 14.60
N SER A 266 3.45 -3.22 13.55
CA SER A 266 3.72 -1.78 13.63
C SER A 266 2.56 -1.01 14.26
N ALA A 267 1.34 -1.34 13.87
CA ALA A 267 0.14 -0.73 14.45
C ALA A 267 -0.03 -1.03 15.95
N ARG A 268 0.51 -2.15 16.45
CA ARG A 268 0.48 -2.54 17.87
C ARG A 268 1.64 -1.99 18.70
N GLY A 269 2.79 -1.71 18.07
CA GLY A 269 4.01 -1.28 18.74
C GLY A 269 4.21 0.23 18.81
N SER A 270 3.25 1.02 18.38
CA SER A 270 3.31 2.51 18.41
C SER A 270 2.92 3.09 19.79
N HIS A 271 3.40 2.46 20.86
CA HIS A 271 3.24 2.92 22.25
C HIS A 271 4.58 3.25 22.88
#